data_a237569aee7a5045642644340f7d87bd
#
_entry.id   a237569aee7a5045642644340f7d87bd
#
_cell.length_a   1.000
_cell.length_b   1.000
_cell.length_c   1.000
_cell.angle_alpha   90.00
_cell.angle_beta   90.00
_cell.angle_gamma   90.00
#
_symmetry.space_group_name_H-M   'P 1'
#
loop_
_entity.id
_entity.type
_entity.pdbx_description
1 polymer ?
#
loop_
_entity_poly.entity_id
_entity_poly.type
_entity_poly.pdbx_seq_one_letter_code
_entity_poly.pdbx_strand_id
1 'polypeptide(L)'
;MKYKSKKEFLDSVVDNYSDQKEFHQAVEEVIHSIWNTAANNEEYCKFNILDRIVVPDRIIIFRVPWMDDKNNVHVNLGYRIQFNSAIGPYKGGLRFHPSVNLGILKFLAFEQVFKNSLTGLNLGGGKGGSNFDPKGKSDKEIMSFCYAFMNELYRHIGRRTDIPAGDIGVGAKEIGFMFGQYKKIRNAFTGVLTGKGTNWGGSLIRPEATGYGLVYFVVEIMKTRKHSIKGKTVTVSGSGNAVSYTHLT
;
A
#
# COMPACT_ATOMS: atom_id res chain seq x y z
N MET A 1 7.02 30.89 1.55
CA MET A 1 7.31 29.47 1.78
C MET A 1 8.23 29.34 3.00
N LYS A 2 8.09 28.28 3.81
CA LYS A 2 8.89 28.01 5.03
C LYS A 2 10.36 27.72 4.68
N TYR A 3 10.59 27.02 3.58
CA TYR A 3 11.92 26.58 3.13
C TYR A 3 12.43 27.47 2.00
N LYS A 4 13.71 27.83 2.05
CA LYS A 4 14.40 28.66 1.04
C LYS A 4 14.77 27.85 -0.21
N SER A 5 14.88 26.53 -0.09
CA SER A 5 15.25 25.66 -1.20
C SER A 5 14.66 24.24 -1.02
N LYS A 6 14.61 23.50 -2.14
CA LYS A 6 14.25 22.07 -2.14
C LYS A 6 15.16 21.26 -1.22
N LYS A 7 16.46 21.57 -1.24
CA LYS A 7 17.45 20.89 -0.40
C LYS A 7 17.14 21.09 1.08
N GLU A 8 16.88 22.29 1.52
CA GLU A 8 16.53 22.60 2.93
C GLU A 8 15.28 21.82 3.39
N PHE A 9 14.28 21.67 2.51
CA PHE A 9 13.11 20.85 2.79
C PHE A 9 13.48 19.37 2.94
N LEU A 10 14.25 18.81 2.00
CA LEU A 10 14.67 17.42 2.04
C LEU A 10 15.54 17.12 3.26
N ASP A 11 16.49 18.01 3.59
CA ASP A 11 17.30 17.90 4.80
C ASP A 11 16.42 17.84 6.07
N SER A 12 15.37 18.67 6.13
CA SER A 12 14.43 18.64 7.25
C SER A 12 13.65 17.32 7.38
N VAL A 13 13.35 16.66 6.25
CA VAL A 13 12.70 15.33 6.27
C VAL A 13 13.67 14.27 6.80
N VAL A 14 14.94 14.32 6.38
CA VAL A 14 15.99 13.41 6.88
C VAL A 14 16.17 13.57 8.39
N ASP A 15 16.27 14.79 8.88
CA ASP A 15 16.44 15.09 10.30
C ASP A 15 15.28 14.58 11.16
N ASN A 16 14.03 14.73 10.64
CA ASN A 16 12.84 14.28 11.37
C ASN A 16 12.62 12.76 11.36
N TYR A 17 13.21 12.03 10.43
CA TYR A 17 12.99 10.58 10.22
C TYR A 17 14.31 9.85 9.95
N SER A 18 15.35 10.11 10.71
CA SER A 18 16.75 9.71 10.46
C SER A 18 16.98 8.21 10.22
N ASP A 19 16.08 7.34 10.71
CA ASP A 19 16.13 5.88 10.60
C ASP A 19 15.35 5.31 9.40
N GLN A 20 14.73 6.16 8.55
CA GLN A 20 13.78 5.74 7.50
C GLN A 20 14.31 6.01 6.09
N LYS A 21 15.42 5.38 5.73
CA LYS A 21 16.13 5.62 4.46
C LYS A 21 15.27 5.44 3.21
N GLU A 22 14.44 4.40 3.17
CA GLU A 22 13.54 4.12 2.05
C GLU A 22 12.48 5.22 1.91
N PHE A 23 12.03 5.78 3.03
CA PHE A 23 11.09 6.91 3.02
C PHE A 23 11.75 8.19 2.51
N HIS A 24 13.02 8.45 2.88
CA HIS A 24 13.76 9.61 2.36
C HIS A 24 13.88 9.57 0.85
N GLN A 25 14.28 8.41 0.29
CA GLN A 25 14.39 8.23 -1.16
C GLN A 25 13.06 8.49 -1.86
N ALA A 26 11.97 7.90 -1.39
CA ALA A 26 10.64 8.09 -1.98
C ALA A 26 10.19 9.56 -1.93
N VAL A 27 10.43 10.25 -0.80
CA VAL A 27 10.14 11.69 -0.68
C VAL A 27 10.98 12.49 -1.65
N GLU A 28 12.29 12.22 -1.77
CA GLU A 28 13.17 12.91 -2.69
C GLU A 28 12.67 12.80 -4.13
N GLU A 29 12.37 11.59 -4.61
CA GLU A 29 11.87 11.34 -5.96
C GLU A 29 10.58 12.12 -6.27
N VAL A 30 9.61 12.08 -5.36
CA VAL A 30 8.35 12.81 -5.54
C VAL A 30 8.57 14.32 -5.50
N ILE A 31 9.31 14.82 -4.51
CA ILE A 31 9.56 16.24 -4.35
C ILE A 31 10.35 16.82 -5.53
N HIS A 32 11.25 16.05 -6.12
CA HIS A 32 11.92 16.45 -7.36
C HIS A 32 10.93 16.79 -8.48
N SER A 33 9.84 16.04 -8.57
CA SER A 33 8.81 16.20 -9.62
C SER A 33 7.85 17.36 -9.33
N ILE A 34 7.45 17.55 -8.06
CA ILE A 34 6.38 18.50 -7.71
C ILE A 34 6.88 19.84 -7.13
N TRP A 35 8.18 19.96 -6.82
CA TRP A 35 8.74 21.13 -6.14
C TRP A 35 8.35 22.47 -6.78
N ASN A 36 8.58 22.58 -8.08
CA ASN A 36 8.31 23.85 -8.77
C ASN A 36 6.82 24.25 -8.72
N THR A 37 5.92 23.28 -8.83
CA THR A 37 4.48 23.52 -8.70
C THR A 37 4.10 23.93 -7.28
N ALA A 38 4.63 23.24 -6.29
CA ALA A 38 4.31 23.51 -4.89
C ALA A 38 4.95 24.82 -4.38
N ALA A 39 6.20 25.08 -4.76
CA ALA A 39 6.94 26.25 -4.30
C ALA A 39 6.48 27.58 -4.93
N ASN A 40 5.96 27.55 -6.16
CA ASN A 40 5.49 28.73 -6.86
C ASN A 40 3.99 29.02 -6.68
N ASN A 41 3.28 28.20 -5.93
CA ASN A 41 1.87 28.40 -5.63
C ASN A 41 1.71 29.00 -4.23
N GLU A 42 1.19 30.24 -4.16
CA GLU A 42 1.03 30.98 -2.89
C GLU A 42 0.11 30.24 -1.89
N GLU A 43 -0.98 29.65 -2.39
CA GLU A 43 -1.90 28.90 -1.51
C GLU A 43 -1.24 27.64 -0.95
N TYR A 44 -0.48 26.89 -1.78
CA TYR A 44 0.22 25.70 -1.30
C TYR A 44 1.28 26.07 -0.25
N CYS A 45 1.97 27.18 -0.44
CA CYS A 45 2.90 27.72 0.55
C CYS A 45 2.19 28.17 1.83
N LYS A 46 1.07 28.89 1.71
CA LYS A 46 0.26 29.37 2.84
C LYS A 46 -0.28 28.22 3.69
N PHE A 47 -0.74 27.13 3.06
CA PHE A 47 -1.28 25.97 3.74
C PHE A 47 -0.25 24.89 4.06
N ASN A 48 1.03 25.16 3.84
CA ASN A 48 2.16 24.28 4.21
C ASN A 48 2.02 22.88 3.60
N ILE A 49 1.61 22.79 2.33
CA ILE A 49 1.27 21.53 1.67
C ILE A 49 2.45 20.55 1.67
N LEU A 50 3.68 21.02 1.47
CA LEU A 50 4.87 20.17 1.46
C LEU A 50 5.09 19.46 2.80
N ASP A 51 4.99 20.16 3.93
CA ASP A 51 5.11 19.52 5.25
C ASP A 51 3.96 18.52 5.49
N ARG A 52 2.74 18.88 5.08
CA ARG A 52 1.57 18.02 5.29
C ARG A 52 1.59 16.75 4.44
N ILE A 53 2.19 16.81 3.25
CA ILE A 53 2.19 15.67 2.33
C ILE A 53 3.19 14.58 2.73
N VAL A 54 4.20 14.90 3.57
CA VAL A 54 5.21 13.95 4.04
C VAL A 54 4.93 13.40 5.44
N VAL A 55 3.88 13.89 6.10
CA VAL A 55 3.47 13.43 7.42
C VAL A 55 2.17 12.62 7.30
N PRO A 56 2.15 11.35 7.74
CA PRO A 56 0.93 10.56 7.73
C PRO A 56 -0.11 11.11 8.73
N ASP A 57 -1.40 10.98 8.41
CA ASP A 57 -2.49 11.33 9.33
C ASP A 57 -2.39 10.54 10.64
N ARG A 58 -2.02 9.24 10.54
CA ARG A 58 -1.73 8.42 11.73
C ARG A 58 -0.96 7.16 11.40
N ILE A 59 -0.23 6.66 12.39
CA ILE A 59 0.47 5.37 12.38
C ILE A 59 -0.07 4.53 13.53
N ILE A 60 -0.48 3.31 13.22
CA ILE A 60 -0.98 2.34 14.17
C ILE A 60 -0.01 1.18 14.20
N ILE A 61 0.57 0.89 15.38
CA ILE A 61 1.47 -0.23 15.62
C ILE A 61 0.85 -1.08 16.72
N PHE A 62 0.78 -2.39 16.48
CA PHE A 62 0.18 -3.32 17.43
C PHE A 62 0.90 -4.66 17.47
N ARG A 63 0.79 -5.34 18.60
CA ARG A 63 1.32 -6.66 18.81
C ARG A 63 0.36 -7.72 18.28
N VAL A 64 0.90 -8.72 17.58
CA VAL A 64 0.15 -9.83 17.01
C VAL A 64 0.65 -11.16 17.60
N PRO A 65 0.11 -11.63 18.73
CA PRO A 65 0.41 -12.95 19.26
C PRO A 65 -0.42 -14.01 18.52
N TRP A 66 0.23 -15.08 18.06
CA TRP A 66 -0.43 -16.20 17.36
C TRP A 66 0.25 -17.52 17.72
N MET A 67 -0.44 -18.64 17.47
CA MET A 67 0.02 -19.97 17.84
C MET A 67 0.31 -20.79 16.59
N ASP A 68 1.47 -21.46 16.58
CA ASP A 68 1.85 -22.42 15.51
C ASP A 68 1.21 -23.78 15.69
N ASP A 69 1.44 -24.69 14.74
CA ASP A 69 0.90 -26.06 14.76
C ASP A 69 1.46 -26.93 15.91
N LYS A 70 2.55 -26.49 16.52
CA LYS A 70 3.18 -27.16 17.69
C LYS A 70 2.75 -26.56 19.02
N ASN A 71 1.75 -25.64 19.01
CA ASN A 71 1.26 -24.89 20.16
C ASN A 71 2.29 -23.92 20.77
N ASN A 72 3.31 -23.49 20.03
CA ASN A 72 4.19 -22.44 20.46
C ASN A 72 3.56 -21.07 20.14
N VAL A 73 3.67 -20.14 21.07
CA VAL A 73 3.20 -18.76 20.88
C VAL A 73 4.31 -17.92 20.24
N HIS A 74 3.98 -17.31 19.12
CA HIS A 74 4.83 -16.37 18.41
C HIS A 74 4.27 -14.95 18.54
N VAL A 75 5.13 -13.95 18.43
CA VAL A 75 4.74 -12.53 18.48
C VAL A 75 5.35 -11.78 17.31
N ASN A 76 4.50 -11.20 16.49
CA ASN A 76 4.89 -10.30 15.41
C ASN A 76 4.38 -8.88 15.68
N LEU A 77 4.93 -7.90 14.94
CA LEU A 77 4.42 -6.54 14.92
C LEU A 77 3.50 -6.35 13.72
N GLY A 78 2.33 -5.80 13.98
CA GLY A 78 1.39 -5.34 12.97
C GLY A 78 1.44 -3.82 12.82
N TYR A 79 1.22 -3.35 11.59
CA TYR A 79 1.26 -1.92 11.24
C TYR A 79 0.10 -1.55 10.33
N ARG A 80 -0.44 -0.35 10.52
CA ARG A 80 -1.27 0.33 9.53
C ARG A 80 -0.93 1.81 9.50
N ILE A 81 -0.46 2.27 8.35
CA ILE A 81 -0.18 3.68 8.08
C ILE A 81 -1.36 4.24 7.28
N GLN A 82 -2.14 5.09 7.90
CA GLN A 82 -3.19 5.89 7.30
C GLN A 82 -2.54 7.21 6.90
N PHE A 83 -2.10 7.28 5.63
CA PHE A 83 -1.18 8.34 5.26
C PHE A 83 -1.92 9.64 4.93
N ASN A 84 -2.90 9.58 4.04
CA ASN A 84 -3.64 10.77 3.62
C ASN A 84 -5.05 10.39 3.14
N SER A 85 -6.07 11.09 3.62
CA SER A 85 -7.48 10.86 3.28
C SER A 85 -8.14 12.07 2.60
N ALA A 86 -7.36 13.04 2.10
CA ALA A 86 -7.89 14.28 1.54
C ALA A 86 -8.87 14.06 0.37
N ILE A 87 -8.68 13.00 -0.43
CA ILE A 87 -9.51 12.70 -1.60
C ILE A 87 -10.41 11.47 -1.42
N GLY A 88 -10.35 10.80 -0.28
CA GLY A 88 -11.20 9.62 0.01
C GLY A 88 -10.65 8.73 1.11
N PRO A 89 -11.33 7.61 1.41
CA PRO A 89 -10.89 6.65 2.41
C PRO A 89 -9.45 6.18 2.16
N TYR A 90 -8.69 5.91 3.22
CA TYR A 90 -7.35 5.34 3.06
C TYR A 90 -7.44 4.02 2.28
N LYS A 91 -6.58 3.83 1.31
CA LYS A 91 -6.56 2.65 0.45
C LYS A 91 -5.14 2.20 0.17
N GLY A 92 -4.88 0.90 0.37
CA GLY A 92 -3.59 0.30 0.05
C GLY A 92 -3.42 -1.07 0.68
N GLY A 93 -2.40 -1.82 0.21
CA GLY A 93 -2.17 -3.22 0.54
C GLY A 93 -1.71 -3.49 1.98
N LEU A 94 -1.84 -4.74 2.38
CA LEU A 94 -1.17 -5.33 3.55
C LEU A 94 -0.05 -6.23 3.04
N ARG A 95 1.16 -6.07 3.56
CA ARG A 95 2.34 -6.89 3.24
C ARG A 95 2.71 -7.78 4.41
N PHE A 96 2.83 -9.10 4.18
CA PHE A 96 3.39 -10.03 5.15
C PHE A 96 4.73 -10.53 4.64
N HIS A 97 5.80 -10.01 5.24
CA HIS A 97 7.17 -10.35 4.85
C HIS A 97 8.15 -10.02 5.99
N PRO A 98 9.19 -10.83 6.22
CA PRO A 98 10.16 -10.60 7.31
C PRO A 98 10.83 -9.23 7.29
N SER A 99 11.00 -8.63 6.12
CA SER A 99 11.61 -7.30 5.98
C SER A 99 10.71 -6.14 6.40
N VAL A 100 9.43 -6.38 6.68
CA VAL A 100 8.49 -5.30 7.03
C VAL A 100 8.91 -4.61 8.32
N ASN A 101 9.08 -3.30 8.21
CA ASN A 101 9.30 -2.36 9.30
C ASN A 101 8.55 -1.05 9.05
N LEU A 102 8.62 -0.12 9.98
CA LEU A 102 7.91 1.15 9.89
C LEU A 102 8.36 1.99 8.68
N GLY A 103 9.66 2.09 8.42
CA GLY A 103 10.21 2.88 7.31
C GLY A 103 9.70 2.38 5.96
N ILE A 104 9.78 1.05 5.73
CA ILE A 104 9.28 0.40 4.52
C ILE A 104 7.77 0.66 4.31
N LEU A 105 6.97 0.48 5.34
CA LEU A 105 5.52 0.68 5.20
C LEU A 105 5.14 2.15 5.06
N LYS A 106 5.93 3.06 5.66
CA LYS A 106 5.70 4.49 5.53
C LYS A 106 5.99 4.98 4.12
N PHE A 107 7.13 4.56 3.51
CA PHE A 107 7.40 4.93 2.12
C PHE A 107 6.35 4.38 1.17
N LEU A 108 5.97 3.11 1.33
CA LEU A 108 4.92 2.49 0.50
C LEU A 108 3.56 3.18 0.66
N ALA A 109 3.23 3.66 1.86
CA ALA A 109 2.00 4.42 2.09
C ALA A 109 2.05 5.80 1.46
N PHE A 110 3.20 6.46 1.49
CA PHE A 110 3.46 7.73 0.84
C PHE A 110 3.29 7.62 -0.68
N GLU A 111 3.96 6.67 -1.32
CA GLU A 111 3.82 6.41 -2.76
C GLU A 111 2.37 6.06 -3.13
N GLN A 112 1.66 5.32 -2.27
CA GLN A 112 0.27 4.94 -2.49
C GLN A 112 -0.66 6.16 -2.57
N VAL A 113 -0.37 7.26 -1.87
CA VAL A 113 -1.13 8.52 -1.98
C VAL A 113 -1.11 9.03 -3.43
N PHE A 114 0.08 9.14 -4.02
CA PHE A 114 0.23 9.63 -5.39
C PHE A 114 -0.32 8.64 -6.42
N LYS A 115 -0.03 7.35 -6.25
CA LYS A 115 -0.58 6.30 -7.10
C LYS A 115 -2.11 6.39 -7.18
N ASN A 116 -2.78 6.51 -6.04
CA ASN A 116 -4.24 6.58 -5.98
C ASN A 116 -4.78 7.89 -6.57
N SER A 117 -4.11 9.03 -6.31
CA SER A 117 -4.53 10.32 -6.84
C SER A 117 -4.53 10.38 -8.37
N LEU A 118 -3.59 9.67 -9.01
CA LEU A 118 -3.49 9.60 -10.47
C LEU A 118 -4.57 8.74 -11.14
N THR A 119 -5.36 7.99 -10.38
CA THR A 119 -6.47 7.19 -10.93
C THR A 119 -7.73 7.99 -11.21
N GLY A 120 -7.85 9.19 -10.67
CA GLY A 120 -9.08 10.00 -10.71
C GLY A 120 -10.20 9.46 -9.80
N LEU A 121 -9.95 8.42 -9.00
CA LEU A 121 -10.91 7.86 -8.06
C LEU A 121 -10.78 8.52 -6.68
N ASN A 122 -11.88 8.56 -5.93
CA ASN A 122 -11.91 9.09 -4.57
C ASN A 122 -11.29 8.09 -3.58
N LEU A 123 -9.98 7.93 -3.66
CA LEU A 123 -9.18 7.00 -2.84
C LEU A 123 -7.99 7.75 -2.21
N GLY A 124 -7.94 7.77 -0.90
CA GLY A 124 -6.76 8.19 -0.14
C GLY A 124 -5.63 7.17 -0.21
N GLY A 125 -4.56 7.39 0.51
CA GLY A 125 -3.39 6.52 0.57
C GLY A 125 -3.18 5.91 1.96
N GLY A 126 -2.87 4.62 1.98
CA GLY A 126 -2.47 3.90 3.19
C GLY A 126 -1.75 2.60 2.87
N LYS A 127 -1.03 2.08 3.84
CA LYS A 127 -0.30 0.82 3.74
C LYS A 127 -0.26 0.14 5.10
N GLY A 128 -0.17 -1.18 5.10
CA GLY A 128 0.00 -1.91 6.34
C GLY A 128 0.71 -3.23 6.12
N GLY A 129 0.82 -4.00 7.18
CA GLY A 129 1.45 -5.31 7.12
C GLY A 129 2.06 -5.76 8.43
N SER A 130 2.88 -6.77 8.34
CA SER A 130 3.59 -7.38 9.47
C SER A 130 4.90 -7.99 9.02
N ASN A 131 5.85 -8.10 9.96
CA ASN A 131 7.08 -8.89 9.80
C ASN A 131 6.83 -10.41 9.88
N PHE A 132 5.60 -10.86 9.78
CA PHE A 132 5.22 -12.26 9.65
C PHE A 132 5.63 -12.80 8.27
N ASP A 133 6.26 -13.99 8.24
CA ASP A 133 6.57 -14.70 7.01
C ASP A 133 5.56 -15.82 6.77
N PRO A 134 4.66 -15.72 5.78
CA PRO A 134 3.71 -16.79 5.48
C PRO A 134 4.36 -17.95 4.72
N LYS A 135 5.59 -17.79 4.21
CA LYS A 135 6.27 -18.83 3.44
C LYS A 135 6.59 -20.05 4.30
N GLY A 136 6.16 -21.21 3.84
CA GLY A 136 6.38 -22.47 4.56
C GLY A 136 5.49 -22.69 5.78
N LYS A 137 4.51 -21.81 6.02
CA LYS A 137 3.49 -21.97 7.07
C LYS A 137 2.31 -22.80 6.58
N SER A 138 1.68 -23.54 7.49
CA SER A 138 0.42 -24.22 7.20
C SER A 138 -0.73 -23.23 7.06
N ASP A 139 -1.81 -23.65 6.41
CA ASP A 139 -3.03 -22.83 6.30
C ASP A 139 -3.63 -22.50 7.68
N LYS A 140 -3.49 -23.41 8.66
CA LYS A 140 -3.93 -23.17 10.03
C LYS A 140 -3.09 -22.11 10.73
N GLU A 141 -1.77 -22.13 10.58
CA GLU A 141 -0.87 -21.12 11.10
C GLU A 141 -1.15 -19.73 10.49
N ILE A 142 -1.31 -19.68 9.15
CA ILE A 142 -1.65 -18.44 8.44
C ILE A 142 -3.01 -17.90 8.91
N MET A 143 -4.01 -18.79 9.07
CA MET A 143 -5.32 -18.40 9.59
C MET A 143 -5.23 -17.88 11.03
N SER A 144 -4.49 -18.56 11.90
CA SER A 144 -4.23 -18.15 13.29
C SER A 144 -3.63 -16.74 13.34
N PHE A 145 -2.59 -16.50 12.53
CA PHE A 145 -1.98 -15.18 12.39
C PHE A 145 -2.97 -14.13 11.88
N CYS A 146 -3.69 -14.41 10.78
CA CYS A 146 -4.65 -13.48 10.18
C CYS A 146 -5.77 -13.09 11.16
N TYR A 147 -6.23 -14.01 11.98
CA TYR A 147 -7.24 -13.75 13.01
C TYR A 147 -6.68 -12.84 14.11
N ALA A 148 -5.48 -13.15 14.62
CA ALA A 148 -4.82 -12.33 15.62
C ALA A 148 -4.54 -10.90 15.09
N PHE A 149 -4.05 -10.78 13.85
CA PHE A 149 -3.82 -9.50 13.17
C PHE A 149 -5.12 -8.70 13.03
N MET A 150 -6.21 -9.33 12.61
CA MET A 150 -7.50 -8.67 12.44
C MET A 150 -8.15 -8.27 13.76
N ASN A 151 -7.92 -9.01 14.86
CA ASN A 151 -8.42 -8.66 16.20
C ASN A 151 -7.94 -7.27 16.67
N GLU A 152 -6.81 -6.80 16.15
CA GLU A 152 -6.33 -5.44 16.39
C GLU A 152 -6.75 -4.48 15.28
N LEU A 153 -6.55 -4.86 14.03
CA LEU A 153 -6.75 -3.98 12.89
C LEU A 153 -8.22 -3.56 12.69
N TYR A 154 -9.21 -4.39 13.04
CA TYR A 154 -10.62 -4.13 12.75
C TYR A 154 -11.16 -2.81 13.29
N ARG A 155 -10.57 -2.28 14.37
CA ARG A 155 -10.95 -1.01 15.00
C ARG A 155 -10.67 0.19 14.11
N HIS A 156 -9.73 0.05 13.19
CA HIS A 156 -9.14 1.14 12.42
C HIS A 156 -9.54 1.14 10.96
N ILE A 157 -10.25 0.10 10.50
CA ILE A 157 -10.63 -0.09 9.09
C ILE A 157 -12.15 -0.13 8.92
N GLY A 158 -12.59 0.15 7.70
CA GLY A 158 -14.00 0.12 7.34
C GLY A 158 -14.24 0.66 5.94
N ARG A 159 -15.39 0.33 5.37
CA ARG A 159 -15.75 0.67 3.98
C ARG A 159 -15.68 2.17 3.63
N ARG A 160 -15.77 3.05 4.61
CA ARG A 160 -15.75 4.52 4.43
C ARG A 160 -14.55 5.20 5.13
N THR A 161 -13.70 4.41 5.77
CA THR A 161 -12.58 4.93 6.56
C THR A 161 -11.26 4.49 5.97
N ASP A 162 -11.06 3.18 5.88
CA ASP A 162 -9.80 2.58 5.44
C ASP A 162 -10.07 1.19 4.86
N ILE A 163 -9.65 0.96 3.63
CA ILE A 163 -9.95 -0.25 2.86
C ILE A 163 -8.65 -0.93 2.47
N PRO A 164 -8.13 -1.87 3.28
CA PRO A 164 -6.94 -2.63 2.93
C PRO A 164 -7.15 -3.54 1.70
N ALA A 165 -6.03 -3.96 1.11
CA ALA A 165 -5.96 -4.88 -0.02
C ALA A 165 -4.83 -5.89 0.18
N GLY A 166 -4.66 -6.81 -0.77
CA GLY A 166 -3.48 -7.68 -0.83
C GLY A 166 -2.22 -6.94 -1.30
N ASP A 167 -1.07 -7.49 -0.93
CA ASP A 167 0.27 -7.13 -1.36
C ASP A 167 1.18 -8.38 -1.21
N ILE A 168 2.50 -8.24 -1.20
CA ILE A 168 3.43 -9.36 -0.99
C ILE A 168 3.05 -10.16 0.26
N GLY A 169 2.92 -11.48 0.11
CA GLY A 169 2.53 -12.39 1.18
C GLY A 169 1.06 -12.32 1.62
N VAL A 170 0.22 -11.54 0.92
CA VAL A 170 -1.22 -11.41 1.19
C VAL A 170 -2.00 -11.56 -0.10
N GLY A 171 -2.44 -12.76 -0.39
CA GLY A 171 -3.28 -13.11 -1.52
C GLY A 171 -4.77 -13.26 -1.16
N ALA A 172 -5.52 -13.92 -2.04
CA ALA A 172 -6.95 -14.16 -1.85
C ALA A 172 -7.26 -14.97 -0.58
N LYS A 173 -6.38 -15.92 -0.21
CA LYS A 173 -6.50 -16.76 0.97
C LYS A 173 -6.42 -15.93 2.27
N GLU A 174 -5.37 -15.13 2.41
CA GLU A 174 -5.15 -14.27 3.57
C GLU A 174 -6.25 -13.21 3.68
N ILE A 175 -6.67 -12.62 2.56
CA ILE A 175 -7.83 -11.71 2.51
C ILE A 175 -9.09 -12.43 2.98
N GLY A 176 -9.29 -13.70 2.57
CA GLY A 176 -10.41 -14.52 3.01
C GLY A 176 -10.46 -14.71 4.52
N PHE A 177 -9.34 -15.11 5.13
CA PHE A 177 -9.22 -15.27 6.58
C PHE A 177 -9.48 -13.96 7.32
N MET A 178 -8.86 -12.86 6.88
CA MET A 178 -9.04 -11.55 7.50
C MET A 178 -10.47 -11.02 7.35
N PHE A 179 -11.09 -11.20 6.19
CA PHE A 179 -12.47 -10.78 5.97
C PHE A 179 -13.46 -11.59 6.81
N GLY A 180 -13.28 -12.91 6.88
CA GLY A 180 -14.09 -13.79 7.72
C GLY A 180 -14.04 -13.35 9.20
N GLN A 181 -12.85 -13.05 9.72
CA GLN A 181 -12.68 -12.58 11.09
C GLN A 181 -13.30 -11.18 11.30
N TYR A 182 -13.06 -10.24 10.39
CA TYR A 182 -13.70 -8.92 10.45
C TYR A 182 -15.22 -9.01 10.48
N LYS A 183 -15.80 -9.79 9.54
CA LYS A 183 -17.26 -10.04 9.48
C LYS A 183 -17.80 -10.59 10.82
N LYS A 184 -17.08 -11.54 11.42
CA LYS A 184 -17.46 -12.16 12.68
C LYS A 184 -17.44 -11.16 13.84
N ILE A 185 -16.36 -10.35 13.96
CA ILE A 185 -16.21 -9.37 15.05
C ILE A 185 -17.23 -8.23 14.91
N ARG A 186 -17.41 -7.71 13.68
CA ARG A 186 -18.30 -6.57 13.42
C ARG A 186 -19.76 -6.96 13.25
N ASN A 187 -20.06 -8.25 13.13
CA ASN A 187 -21.36 -8.79 12.75
C ASN A 187 -21.95 -8.09 11.51
N ALA A 188 -21.10 -7.83 10.49
CA ALA A 188 -21.48 -7.06 9.31
C ALA A 188 -20.72 -7.54 8.05
N PHE A 189 -21.48 -7.69 6.97
CA PHE A 189 -20.95 -7.97 5.64
C PHE A 189 -20.79 -6.66 4.88
N THR A 190 -19.56 -6.12 4.82
CA THR A 190 -19.28 -4.80 4.24
C THR A 190 -18.11 -4.84 3.26
N GLY A 191 -17.96 -3.78 2.43
CA GLY A 191 -16.87 -3.61 1.49
C GLY A 191 -15.54 -3.17 2.12
N VAL A 192 -15.08 -3.83 3.19
CA VAL A 192 -13.93 -3.40 3.99
C VAL A 192 -12.57 -3.80 3.43
N LEU A 193 -12.47 -4.89 2.69
CA LEU A 193 -11.24 -5.42 2.10
C LEU A 193 -11.44 -5.61 0.60
N THR A 194 -10.41 -5.36 -0.22
CA THR A 194 -10.41 -5.71 -1.65
C THR A 194 -9.51 -6.92 -1.91
N GLY A 195 -9.74 -7.60 -3.04
CA GLY A 195 -9.09 -8.88 -3.35
C GLY A 195 -9.89 -10.10 -2.88
N LYS A 196 -11.17 -9.91 -2.57
CA LYS A 196 -12.13 -10.96 -2.21
C LYS A 196 -12.53 -11.77 -3.44
N GLY A 197 -12.95 -13.02 -3.23
CA GLY A 197 -13.60 -13.83 -4.26
C GLY A 197 -14.93 -13.21 -4.72
N THR A 198 -15.30 -13.45 -5.97
CA THR A 198 -16.53 -12.86 -6.59
C THR A 198 -17.80 -13.27 -5.87
N ASN A 199 -17.84 -14.47 -5.33
CA ASN A 199 -19.00 -15.03 -4.61
C ASN A 199 -19.18 -14.47 -3.18
N TRP A 200 -18.24 -13.62 -2.70
CA TRP A 200 -18.33 -12.98 -1.39
C TRP A 200 -17.90 -11.50 -1.41
N GLY A 201 -18.27 -10.79 -2.47
CA GLY A 201 -18.17 -9.34 -2.59
C GLY A 201 -16.91 -8.83 -3.27
N GLY A 202 -16.21 -9.68 -4.02
CA GLY A 202 -15.07 -9.30 -4.85
C GLY A 202 -15.47 -8.84 -6.27
N SER A 203 -14.48 -8.33 -6.99
CA SER A 203 -14.63 -7.86 -8.36
C SER A 203 -14.01 -8.84 -9.35
N LEU A 204 -14.59 -8.91 -10.56
CA LEU A 204 -13.98 -9.60 -11.71
C LEU A 204 -12.70 -8.90 -12.16
N ILE A 205 -11.84 -9.62 -12.88
CA ILE A 205 -10.60 -9.12 -13.53
C ILE A 205 -9.59 -8.53 -12.53
N ARG A 206 -9.72 -8.81 -11.24
CA ARG A 206 -8.79 -8.25 -10.24
C ARG A 206 -7.38 -8.85 -10.31
N PRO A 207 -7.18 -10.18 -10.51
CA PRO A 207 -5.85 -10.76 -10.65
C PRO A 207 -5.08 -10.22 -11.85
N GLU A 208 -5.76 -10.02 -12.96
CA GLU A 208 -5.21 -9.62 -14.26
C GLU A 208 -4.96 -8.11 -14.38
N ALA A 209 -5.72 -7.31 -13.62
CA ALA A 209 -5.80 -5.86 -13.82
C ALA A 209 -4.45 -5.14 -13.80
N THR A 210 -3.51 -5.58 -12.95
CA THR A 210 -2.20 -4.94 -12.85
C THR A 210 -1.35 -5.22 -14.09
N GLY A 211 -1.37 -6.47 -14.59
CA GLY A 211 -0.65 -6.85 -15.81
C GLY A 211 -1.20 -6.12 -17.04
N TYR A 212 -2.49 -6.15 -17.22
CA TYR A 212 -3.15 -5.44 -18.34
C TYR A 212 -2.89 -3.93 -18.27
N GLY A 213 -3.05 -3.33 -17.11
CA GLY A 213 -2.81 -1.90 -16.93
C GLY A 213 -1.37 -1.50 -17.24
N LEU A 214 -0.39 -2.33 -16.88
CA LEU A 214 1.01 -2.09 -17.21
C LEU A 214 1.22 -2.08 -18.73
N VAL A 215 0.69 -3.06 -19.47
CA VAL A 215 0.83 -3.13 -20.93
C VAL A 215 0.15 -1.94 -21.60
N TYR A 216 -1.09 -1.59 -21.21
CA TYR A 216 -1.77 -0.42 -21.75
C TYR A 216 -0.98 0.87 -21.51
N PHE A 217 -0.44 1.05 -20.31
CA PHE A 217 0.37 2.21 -19.99
C PHE A 217 1.65 2.29 -20.85
N VAL A 218 2.34 1.17 -21.04
CA VAL A 218 3.52 1.10 -21.93
C VAL A 218 3.15 1.46 -23.36
N VAL A 219 2.03 0.93 -23.89
CA VAL A 219 1.54 1.27 -25.23
C VAL A 219 1.30 2.77 -25.39
N GLU A 220 0.66 3.40 -24.40
CA GLU A 220 0.42 4.86 -24.42
C GLU A 220 1.74 5.66 -24.36
N ILE A 221 2.71 5.28 -23.53
CA ILE A 221 4.03 5.89 -23.50
C ILE A 221 4.71 5.78 -24.87
N MET A 222 4.65 4.61 -25.50
CA MET A 222 5.25 4.41 -26.83
C MET A 222 4.59 5.32 -27.88
N LYS A 223 3.27 5.49 -27.85
CA LYS A 223 2.55 6.43 -28.74
C LYS A 223 3.04 7.87 -28.58
N THR A 224 3.19 8.35 -27.33
CA THR A 224 3.68 9.72 -27.09
C THR A 224 5.08 9.96 -27.67
N ARG A 225 5.88 8.91 -27.77
CA ARG A 225 7.22 8.92 -28.37
C ARG A 225 7.23 8.57 -29.86
N LYS A 226 6.05 8.44 -30.49
CA LYS A 226 5.87 8.02 -31.90
C LYS A 226 6.53 6.66 -32.21
N HIS A 227 6.54 5.76 -31.24
CA HIS A 227 7.03 4.39 -31.36
C HIS A 227 5.89 3.37 -31.30
N SER A 228 6.14 2.16 -31.80
CA SER A 228 5.24 1.01 -31.69
C SER A 228 5.92 -0.08 -30.86
N ILE A 229 5.14 -0.86 -30.11
CA ILE A 229 5.61 -2.05 -29.42
C ILE A 229 5.88 -3.21 -30.39
N LYS A 230 5.27 -3.19 -31.59
CA LYS A 230 5.41 -4.23 -32.60
C LYS A 230 6.90 -4.42 -32.97
N GLY A 231 7.34 -5.67 -32.91
CA GLY A 231 8.73 -6.05 -33.26
C GLY A 231 9.78 -5.67 -32.19
N LYS A 232 9.37 -5.24 -31.01
CA LYS A 232 10.27 -4.98 -29.88
C LYS A 232 10.46 -6.24 -29.03
N THR A 233 11.68 -6.41 -28.50
CA THR A 233 11.93 -7.36 -27.42
C THR A 233 11.62 -6.69 -26.11
N VAL A 234 10.79 -7.32 -25.29
CA VAL A 234 10.40 -6.81 -23.96
C VAL A 234 10.82 -7.82 -22.90
N THR A 235 11.46 -7.36 -21.86
CA THR A 235 11.83 -8.18 -20.71
C THR A 235 11.02 -7.76 -19.50
N VAL A 236 10.45 -8.74 -18.78
CA VAL A 236 9.67 -8.52 -17.57
C VAL A 236 10.26 -9.38 -16.48
N SER A 237 10.65 -8.77 -15.35
CA SER A 237 11.22 -9.49 -14.21
C SER A 237 10.17 -9.77 -13.15
N GLY A 238 10.26 -10.94 -12.51
CA GLY A 238 9.35 -11.39 -11.44
C GLY A 238 8.59 -12.66 -11.80
N SER A 239 7.79 -13.18 -10.87
CA SER A 239 7.03 -14.42 -11.03
C SER A 239 5.62 -14.37 -10.42
N GLY A 240 5.14 -13.19 -10.07
CA GLY A 240 3.80 -12.98 -9.51
C GLY A 240 2.71 -12.79 -10.58
N ASN A 241 1.46 -12.63 -10.15
CA ASN A 241 0.31 -12.43 -11.05
C ASN A 241 0.50 -11.28 -12.03
N ALA A 242 1.04 -10.14 -11.58
CA ALA A 242 1.29 -9.00 -12.46
C ALA A 242 2.19 -9.37 -13.65
N VAL A 243 3.27 -10.13 -13.42
CA VAL A 243 4.18 -10.59 -14.48
C VAL A 243 3.50 -11.59 -15.41
N SER A 244 2.80 -12.59 -14.85
CA SER A 244 2.10 -13.61 -15.62
C SER A 244 1.08 -12.97 -16.59
N TYR A 245 0.26 -12.05 -16.10
CA TYR A 245 -0.76 -11.38 -16.93
C TYR A 245 -0.17 -10.34 -17.88
N THR A 246 1.00 -9.76 -17.58
CA THR A 246 1.74 -8.93 -18.55
C THR A 246 2.17 -9.74 -19.78
N HIS A 247 2.57 -10.99 -19.60
CA HIS A 247 2.95 -11.87 -20.71
C HIS A 247 1.75 -12.35 -21.54
N LEU A 248 0.55 -12.36 -20.97
CA LEU A 248 -0.68 -12.81 -21.65
C LEU A 248 -1.42 -11.69 -22.41
N THR A 249 -0.97 -10.45 -22.26
CA THR A 249 -1.56 -9.26 -22.90
C THR A 249 -0.79 -8.88 -24.16
#